data_01ca28d9a72f384341de4e802e96107c
#
_entry.id   01ca28d9a72f384341de4e802e96107c
#
_cell.length_a   1.000
_cell.length_b   1.000
_cell.length_c   1.000
_cell.angle_alpha   90.00
_cell.angle_beta   90.00
_cell.angle_gamma   90.00
#
_symmetry.space_group_name_H-M   'P 1'
#
loop_
_entity.id
_entity.type
_entity.pdbx_description
1 polymer ?
#
loop_
_entity_poly.entity_id
_entity_poly.type
_entity_poly.pdbx_seq_one_letter_code
_entity_poly.pdbx_strand_id
1 'polypeptide(L)'
;MAAYQPTNPVLRTLFDAGAGFGPLDRDANPHQRCAGLLALARLGADDAALTDLAARQDAGLQPAPDVAPWPAGDPWTDGLGKAQAWAPYRDLMGQWLFYEDAGDVLRQTLPRLLQGCAGRGFAGLIRSAYAVQAQHRQELVDALAFWASSHLALAPAPVVRPAAPASADPEPALRRLHAAAVSGRGVDKALQALACETAFEQAVAMLVPDGNMVRRLSALAAQAYAANGTPLAAQLLISTQAMDVLLPFVDEDALADARRDYWRAFAALVCVAGLRDAPPPEPRSWRTILLRVRECRDPRAVCLVDSCRALEKSYGADPVWRQAATRALWT
;
A
#
# COMPACT_ATOMS: atom_id res chain seq x y z
N MET A 1 -8.70 9.17 -16.86
CA MET A 1 -9.28 8.02 -16.12
C MET A 1 -10.74 8.35 -15.80
N ALA A 2 -11.71 7.49 -16.15
CA ALA A 2 -13.08 7.68 -15.68
C ALA A 2 -13.07 7.40 -14.16
N ALA A 3 -13.36 8.43 -13.38
CA ALA A 3 -13.45 8.35 -11.94
C ALA A 3 -14.57 7.35 -11.59
N TYR A 4 -14.26 6.32 -10.81
CA TYR A 4 -15.27 5.50 -10.19
C TYR A 4 -15.94 6.36 -9.11
N GLN A 5 -17.08 6.95 -9.44
CA GLN A 5 -17.95 7.49 -8.41
C GLN A 5 -18.62 6.28 -7.74
N PRO A 6 -18.53 6.13 -6.41
CA PRO A 6 -19.34 5.16 -5.72
C PRO A 6 -20.81 5.57 -5.84
N THR A 7 -21.45 5.11 -6.92
CA THR A 7 -22.89 5.28 -7.16
C THR A 7 -23.70 4.41 -6.20
N ASN A 8 -23.04 3.51 -5.45
CA ASN A 8 -23.68 2.64 -4.50
C ASN A 8 -23.87 3.37 -3.14
N PRO A 9 -25.10 3.73 -2.76
CA PRO A 9 -25.36 4.43 -1.51
C PRO A 9 -25.03 3.62 -0.26
N VAL A 10 -25.12 2.28 -0.33
CA VAL A 10 -24.75 1.40 0.78
C VAL A 10 -23.24 1.49 1.05
N LEU A 11 -22.41 1.44 -0.01
CA LEU A 11 -20.96 1.56 0.13
C LEU A 11 -20.58 2.92 0.76
N ARG A 12 -21.26 3.99 0.36
CA ARG A 12 -21.03 5.32 0.95
C ARG A 12 -21.37 5.35 2.44
N THR A 13 -22.55 4.83 2.83
CA THR A 13 -22.95 4.71 4.23
C THR A 13 -21.95 3.89 5.05
N LEU A 14 -21.42 2.80 4.47
CA LEU A 14 -20.41 1.99 5.13
C LEU A 14 -19.08 2.75 5.30
N PHE A 15 -18.70 3.59 4.34
CA PHE A 15 -17.52 4.45 4.49
C PHE A 15 -17.71 5.50 5.56
N ASP A 16 -18.87 6.19 5.60
CA ASP A 16 -19.19 7.16 6.64
C ASP A 16 -19.11 6.53 8.03
N ALA A 17 -19.64 5.32 8.20
CA ALA A 17 -19.52 4.57 9.45
C ALA A 17 -18.06 4.24 9.82
N GLY A 18 -17.19 4.08 8.84
CA GLY A 18 -15.76 3.83 9.02
C GLY A 18 -15.01 4.94 9.77
N ALA A 19 -15.50 6.18 9.68
CA ALA A 19 -14.92 7.33 10.37
C ALA A 19 -15.00 7.23 11.92
N GLY A 20 -15.83 6.35 12.45
CA GLY A 20 -15.92 6.07 13.88
C GLY A 20 -14.81 5.17 14.44
N PHE A 21 -13.92 4.66 13.60
CA PHE A 21 -12.87 3.73 14.03
C PHE A 21 -11.47 4.33 13.92
N GLY A 22 -10.59 3.92 14.86
CA GLY A 22 -9.17 4.24 14.81
C GLY A 22 -8.44 3.49 13.69
N PRO A 23 -7.16 3.81 13.43
CA PRO A 23 -6.44 3.27 12.26
C PRO A 23 -5.99 1.82 12.43
N LEU A 24 -6.06 1.27 13.65
CA LEU A 24 -5.58 -0.07 14.00
C LEU A 24 -6.71 -0.92 14.56
N ASP A 25 -6.61 -2.24 14.34
CA ASP A 25 -7.43 -3.22 15.02
C ASP A 25 -6.97 -3.50 16.47
N ARG A 26 -7.65 -4.40 17.18
CA ARG A 26 -7.33 -4.76 18.58
C ARG A 26 -5.95 -5.41 18.73
N ASP A 27 -5.42 -5.99 17.67
CA ASP A 27 -4.09 -6.61 17.62
C ASP A 27 -3.01 -5.64 17.15
N ALA A 28 -3.33 -4.34 17.09
CA ALA A 28 -2.46 -3.27 16.62
C ALA A 28 -2.02 -3.40 15.14
N ASN A 29 -2.77 -4.13 14.32
CA ASN A 29 -2.55 -4.19 12.88
C ASN A 29 -3.34 -3.08 12.17
N PRO A 30 -2.81 -2.55 11.05
CA PRO A 30 -3.56 -1.64 10.19
C PRO A 30 -4.82 -2.33 9.66
N HIS A 31 -5.99 -1.72 9.88
CA HIS A 31 -7.21 -2.26 9.31
C HIS A 31 -7.36 -1.88 7.83
N GLN A 32 -8.00 -2.77 7.09
CA GLN A 32 -8.21 -2.60 5.65
C GLN A 32 -9.70 -2.48 5.29
N ARG A 33 -10.50 -1.97 6.21
CA ARG A 33 -11.96 -1.93 6.09
C ARG A 33 -12.43 -1.25 4.81
N CYS A 34 -12.07 0.01 4.61
CA CYS A 34 -12.51 0.76 3.45
C CYS A 34 -11.89 0.24 2.15
N ALA A 35 -10.62 -0.16 2.18
CA ALA A 35 -9.96 -0.79 1.04
C ALA A 35 -10.66 -2.10 0.64
N GLY A 36 -10.95 -2.97 1.60
CA GLY A 36 -11.65 -4.24 1.37
C GLY A 36 -13.06 -4.05 0.82
N LEU A 37 -13.81 -3.07 1.35
CA LEU A 37 -15.16 -2.76 0.87
C LEU A 37 -15.15 -2.22 -0.57
N LEU A 38 -14.26 -1.28 -0.88
CA LEU A 38 -14.14 -0.76 -2.25
C LEU A 38 -13.71 -1.87 -3.21
N ALA A 39 -12.70 -2.65 -2.84
CA ALA A 39 -12.22 -3.75 -3.67
C ALA A 39 -13.33 -4.77 -3.94
N LEU A 40 -14.08 -5.17 -2.90
CA LEU A 40 -15.17 -6.12 -3.03
C LEU A 40 -16.31 -5.59 -3.92
N ALA A 41 -16.68 -4.31 -3.79
CA ALA A 41 -17.65 -3.65 -4.66
C ALA A 41 -17.19 -3.63 -6.12
N ARG A 42 -15.92 -3.31 -6.39
CA ARG A 42 -15.33 -3.30 -7.74
C ARG A 42 -15.27 -4.69 -8.39
N LEU A 43 -15.18 -5.72 -7.56
CA LEU A 43 -15.23 -7.12 -7.99
C LEU A 43 -16.67 -7.64 -8.18
N GLY A 44 -17.66 -6.76 -7.99
CA GLY A 44 -19.06 -7.01 -8.33
C GLY A 44 -19.84 -7.75 -7.25
N ALA A 45 -19.49 -7.58 -6.01
CA ALA A 45 -20.29 -8.04 -4.88
C ALA A 45 -21.56 -7.19 -4.71
N ASP A 46 -22.59 -7.78 -4.13
CA ASP A 46 -23.84 -7.11 -3.78
C ASP A 46 -23.77 -6.41 -2.41
N ASP A 47 -24.81 -5.65 -2.09
CA ASP A 47 -24.90 -4.88 -0.86
C ASP A 47 -24.91 -5.75 0.40
N ALA A 48 -25.43 -6.97 0.31
CA ALA A 48 -25.44 -7.91 1.42
C ALA A 48 -24.02 -8.39 1.76
N ALA A 49 -23.20 -8.71 0.75
CA ALA A 49 -21.81 -9.09 0.93
C ALA A 49 -20.96 -7.93 1.48
N LEU A 50 -21.20 -6.70 1.02
CA LEU A 50 -20.53 -5.51 1.55
C LEU A 50 -20.85 -5.28 3.02
N THR A 51 -22.14 -5.41 3.40
CA THR A 51 -22.60 -5.25 4.78
C THR A 51 -22.03 -6.34 5.69
N ASP A 52 -22.00 -7.60 5.24
CA ASP A 52 -21.40 -8.72 6.00
C ASP A 52 -19.88 -8.49 6.21
N LEU A 53 -19.14 -8.07 5.18
CA LEU A 53 -17.72 -7.78 5.30
C LEU A 53 -17.47 -6.63 6.29
N ALA A 54 -18.26 -5.55 6.22
CA ALA A 54 -18.15 -4.42 7.15
C ALA A 54 -18.37 -4.86 8.60
N ALA A 55 -19.48 -5.56 8.88
CA ALA A 55 -19.83 -6.01 10.23
C ALA A 55 -18.76 -6.89 10.86
N ARG A 56 -18.14 -7.78 10.07
CA ARG A 56 -17.04 -8.64 10.53
C ARG A 56 -15.80 -7.86 10.88
N GLN A 57 -15.45 -6.88 10.08
CA GLN A 57 -14.27 -6.05 10.34
C GLN A 57 -14.52 -5.15 11.56
N ASP A 58 -15.69 -4.52 11.63
CA ASP A 58 -16.06 -3.61 12.73
C ASP A 58 -15.96 -4.28 14.10
N ALA A 59 -16.26 -5.57 14.21
CA ALA A 59 -16.11 -6.34 15.44
C ALA A 59 -14.66 -6.39 15.97
N GLY A 60 -13.66 -6.24 15.10
CA GLY A 60 -12.24 -6.23 15.46
C GLY A 60 -11.64 -4.83 15.64
N LEU A 61 -12.37 -3.77 15.29
CA LEU A 61 -11.84 -2.41 15.31
C LEU A 61 -11.97 -1.75 16.69
N GLN A 62 -11.15 -0.75 16.92
CA GLN A 62 -11.23 0.11 18.09
C GLN A 62 -11.92 1.43 17.70
N PRO A 63 -12.70 2.05 18.60
CA PRO A 63 -13.22 3.39 18.38
C PRO A 63 -12.10 4.37 18.07
N ALA A 64 -12.38 5.34 17.20
CA ALA A 64 -11.45 6.42 16.95
C ALA A 64 -11.24 7.22 18.25
N PRO A 65 -9.98 7.58 18.60
CA PRO A 65 -9.75 8.53 19.66
C PRO A 65 -10.35 9.90 19.32
N ASP A 66 -10.62 10.70 20.34
CA ASP A 66 -11.08 12.06 20.15
C ASP A 66 -10.11 12.85 19.27
N VAL A 67 -10.66 13.73 18.43
CA VAL A 67 -9.86 14.61 17.60
C VAL A 67 -9.11 15.59 18.49
N ALA A 68 -7.80 15.71 18.26
CA ALA A 68 -6.93 16.66 18.95
C ALA A 68 -6.42 17.69 17.92
N PRO A 69 -6.44 18.99 18.25
CA PRO A 69 -5.98 20.00 17.31
C PRO A 69 -4.48 19.86 17.02
N TRP A 70 -4.08 20.16 15.78
CA TRP A 70 -2.68 20.29 15.44
C TRP A 70 -2.06 21.49 16.18
N PRO A 71 -0.86 21.37 16.77
CA PRO A 71 -0.21 22.50 17.45
C PRO A 71 -0.01 23.68 16.50
N ALA A 72 -0.50 24.84 16.88
CA ALA A 72 -0.44 26.04 16.04
C ALA A 72 1.01 26.46 15.78
N GLY A 73 1.37 26.63 14.50
CA GLY A 73 2.71 27.06 14.07
C GLY A 73 3.74 25.96 13.91
N ASP A 74 3.44 24.72 14.33
CA ASP A 74 4.36 23.61 14.12
C ASP A 74 4.30 23.11 12.67
N PRO A 75 5.45 22.84 12.04
CA PRO A 75 5.48 22.20 10.73
C PRO A 75 4.80 20.82 10.79
N TRP A 76 3.94 20.51 9.83
CA TRP A 76 3.24 19.23 9.81
C TRP A 76 4.19 18.01 9.77
N THR A 77 5.42 18.22 9.28
CA THR A 77 6.45 17.18 9.20
C THR A 77 6.98 16.74 10.57
N ASP A 78 6.80 17.55 11.62
CA ASP A 78 7.36 17.26 12.94
C ASP A 78 6.67 16.10 13.65
N GLY A 79 5.44 15.78 13.24
CA GLY A 79 4.69 14.62 13.74
C GLY A 79 4.92 13.32 12.98
N LEU A 80 5.68 13.35 11.87
CA LEU A 80 5.87 12.15 11.04
C LEU A 80 6.46 10.98 11.83
N GLY A 81 5.84 9.81 11.69
CA GLY A 81 6.23 8.57 12.37
C GLY A 81 5.86 8.50 13.85
N LYS A 82 5.18 9.50 14.40
CA LYS A 82 4.70 9.49 15.78
C LYS A 82 3.27 8.94 15.84
N ALA A 83 3.10 7.71 16.31
CA ALA A 83 1.79 7.05 16.34
C ALA A 83 0.72 7.85 17.10
N GLN A 84 1.09 8.56 18.17
CA GLN A 84 0.20 9.44 18.94
C GLN A 84 -0.24 10.70 18.16
N ALA A 85 0.42 11.04 17.06
CA ALA A 85 0.06 12.19 16.23
C ALA A 85 -1.11 11.89 15.26
N TRP A 86 -1.69 10.68 15.27
CA TRP A 86 -2.80 10.36 14.36
C TRP A 86 -4.00 11.29 14.53
N ALA A 87 -4.45 11.52 15.77
CA ALA A 87 -5.60 12.40 16.02
C ALA A 87 -5.32 13.88 15.63
N PRO A 88 -4.16 14.49 15.98
CA PRO A 88 -3.75 15.79 15.43
C PRO A 88 -3.66 15.83 13.91
N TYR A 89 -3.10 14.79 13.26
CA TYR A 89 -3.07 14.73 11.80
C TYR A 89 -4.46 14.65 11.17
N ARG A 90 -5.38 13.95 11.82
CA ARG A 90 -6.77 13.86 11.35
C ARG A 90 -7.43 15.24 11.33
N ASP A 91 -7.18 16.07 12.34
CA ASP A 91 -7.65 17.47 12.37
C ASP A 91 -7.01 18.28 11.24
N LEU A 92 -5.68 18.26 11.13
CA LEU A 92 -4.94 19.01 10.12
C LEU A 92 -5.34 18.63 8.69
N MET A 93 -5.36 17.33 8.36
CA MET A 93 -5.74 16.85 7.03
C MET A 93 -7.22 17.14 6.74
N GLY A 94 -8.06 17.12 7.78
CA GLY A 94 -9.47 17.52 7.70
C GLY A 94 -9.62 18.98 7.32
N GLN A 95 -8.86 19.88 7.95
CA GLN A 95 -8.84 21.29 7.61
C GLN A 95 -8.34 21.53 6.19
N TRP A 96 -7.22 20.93 5.78
CA TRP A 96 -6.69 21.09 4.43
C TRP A 96 -7.69 20.62 3.37
N LEU A 97 -8.23 19.41 3.52
CA LEU A 97 -9.24 18.89 2.60
C LEU A 97 -10.58 19.65 2.69
N PHE A 98 -10.81 20.48 3.71
CA PHE A 98 -11.97 21.36 3.75
C PHE A 98 -11.78 22.60 2.86
N TYR A 99 -10.59 23.16 2.81
CA TYR A 99 -10.30 24.40 2.11
C TYR A 99 -9.68 24.19 0.73
N GLU A 100 -9.06 23.06 0.48
CA GLU A 100 -8.31 22.76 -0.76
C GLU A 100 -8.88 21.54 -1.49
N ASP A 101 -8.58 21.45 -2.79
CA ASP A 101 -8.88 20.24 -3.57
C ASP A 101 -8.01 19.06 -3.14
N ALA A 102 -8.59 17.86 -3.17
CA ALA A 102 -7.87 16.65 -2.78
C ALA A 102 -6.59 16.41 -3.59
N GLY A 103 -6.57 16.81 -4.87
CA GLY A 103 -5.39 16.72 -5.72
C GLY A 103 -4.27 17.65 -5.25
N ASP A 104 -4.62 18.86 -4.78
CA ASP A 104 -3.63 19.82 -4.27
C ASP A 104 -3.03 19.34 -2.93
N VAL A 105 -3.87 18.88 -2.02
CA VAL A 105 -3.40 18.27 -0.76
C VAL A 105 -2.47 17.08 -1.01
N LEU A 106 -2.80 16.22 -1.99
CA LEU A 106 -1.94 15.10 -2.37
C LEU A 106 -0.60 15.59 -2.96
N ARG A 107 -0.60 16.59 -3.85
CA ARG A 107 0.65 17.16 -4.39
C ARG A 107 1.56 17.71 -3.30
N GLN A 108 0.98 18.35 -2.29
CA GLN A 108 1.74 18.90 -1.17
C GLN A 108 2.30 17.83 -0.22
N THR A 109 1.57 16.74 -0.02
CA THR A 109 1.90 15.76 1.01
C THR A 109 2.70 14.55 0.50
N LEU A 110 2.39 14.06 -0.72
CA LEU A 110 2.98 12.83 -1.25
C LEU A 110 4.50 12.84 -1.33
N PRO A 111 5.19 13.91 -1.77
CA PRO A 111 6.64 13.90 -1.86
C PRO A 111 7.32 13.61 -0.51
N ARG A 112 6.71 14.04 0.59
CA ARG A 112 7.24 13.77 1.93
C ARG A 112 6.77 12.44 2.48
N LEU A 113 5.51 12.06 2.27
CA LEU A 113 4.97 10.79 2.75
C LEU A 113 5.63 9.58 2.09
N LEU A 114 6.00 9.68 0.81
CA LEU A 114 6.68 8.61 0.08
C LEU A 114 8.06 8.27 0.64
N GLN A 115 8.77 9.23 1.24
CA GLN A 115 10.05 8.99 1.92
C GLN A 115 9.95 7.99 3.08
N GLY A 116 8.77 7.83 3.65
CA GLY A 116 8.49 6.88 4.73
C GLY A 116 7.36 5.90 4.41
N CYS A 117 7.16 5.56 3.14
CA CYS A 117 6.04 4.73 2.71
C CYS A 117 6.13 3.27 3.18
N ALA A 118 7.33 2.80 3.60
CA ALA A 118 7.53 1.44 4.09
C ALA A 118 6.82 1.14 5.42
N GLY A 119 6.43 2.16 6.17
CA GLY A 119 5.80 2.03 7.48
C GLY A 119 4.61 1.07 7.47
N ARG A 120 4.59 0.14 8.44
CA ARG A 120 3.55 -0.90 8.54
C ARG A 120 3.37 -1.71 7.25
N GLY A 121 4.44 -1.92 6.48
CA GLY A 121 4.38 -2.67 5.22
C GLY A 121 3.52 -2.00 4.15
N PHE A 122 3.71 -0.72 3.91
CA PHE A 122 2.97 0.10 2.95
C PHE A 122 1.49 0.37 3.31
N ALA A 123 1.06 0.12 4.54
CA ALA A 123 -0.36 0.21 4.88
C ALA A 123 -0.95 1.62 4.67
N GLY A 124 -0.19 2.69 4.98
CA GLY A 124 -0.61 4.08 4.74
C GLY A 124 -0.73 4.40 3.25
N LEU A 125 0.26 4.00 2.45
CA LEU A 125 0.25 4.14 1.00
C LEU A 125 -0.98 3.45 0.37
N ILE A 126 -1.20 2.19 0.73
CA ILE A 126 -2.32 1.38 0.22
C ILE A 126 -3.66 2.01 0.59
N ARG A 127 -3.86 2.37 1.87
CA ARG A 127 -5.10 2.98 2.34
C ARG A 127 -5.40 4.29 1.61
N SER A 128 -4.38 5.13 1.42
CA SER A 128 -4.53 6.41 0.71
C SER A 128 -4.93 6.23 -0.76
N ALA A 129 -4.33 5.25 -1.45
CA ALA A 129 -4.70 4.94 -2.83
C ALA A 129 -6.16 4.48 -2.96
N TYR A 130 -6.64 3.64 -2.03
CA TYR A 130 -8.04 3.22 -2.01
C TYR A 130 -8.98 4.38 -1.65
N ALA A 131 -8.59 5.28 -0.73
CA ALA A 131 -9.35 6.47 -0.39
C ALA A 131 -9.52 7.43 -1.58
N VAL A 132 -8.44 7.65 -2.33
CA VAL A 132 -8.47 8.42 -3.59
C VAL A 132 -9.43 7.78 -4.61
N GLN A 133 -9.35 6.48 -4.79
CA GLN A 133 -10.23 5.75 -5.72
C GLN A 133 -11.68 5.71 -5.26
N ALA A 134 -11.93 5.72 -3.95
CA ALA A 134 -13.26 5.80 -3.37
C ALA A 134 -13.88 7.20 -3.52
N GLN A 135 -13.06 8.22 -3.76
CA GLN A 135 -13.47 9.64 -3.75
C GLN A 135 -14.23 10.00 -2.46
N HIS A 136 -13.82 9.38 -1.34
CA HIS A 136 -14.45 9.58 -0.05
C HIS A 136 -13.56 10.46 0.84
N ARG A 137 -13.99 11.70 1.07
CA ARG A 137 -13.19 12.73 1.73
C ARG A 137 -12.71 12.31 3.12
N GLN A 138 -13.63 11.83 3.98
CA GLN A 138 -13.27 11.47 5.35
C GLN A 138 -12.28 10.29 5.38
N GLU A 139 -12.44 9.30 4.50
CA GLU A 139 -11.47 8.21 4.41
C GLU A 139 -10.11 8.70 3.92
N LEU A 140 -10.05 9.69 3.04
CA LEU A 140 -8.79 10.29 2.63
C LEU A 140 -8.11 11.03 3.79
N VAL A 141 -8.88 11.76 4.62
CA VAL A 141 -8.39 12.37 5.87
C VAL A 141 -7.76 11.29 6.77
N ASP A 142 -8.50 10.23 7.04
CA ASP A 142 -8.08 9.15 7.94
C ASP A 142 -6.87 8.39 7.39
N ALA A 143 -6.80 8.19 6.08
CA ALA A 143 -5.71 7.51 5.38
C ALA A 143 -4.41 8.33 5.41
N LEU A 144 -4.47 9.63 5.09
CA LEU A 144 -3.29 10.51 5.13
C LEU A 144 -2.80 10.70 6.58
N ALA A 145 -3.71 10.88 7.55
CA ALA A 145 -3.36 10.95 8.96
C ALA A 145 -2.67 9.67 9.44
N PHE A 146 -3.17 8.51 9.02
CA PHE A 146 -2.55 7.23 9.34
C PHE A 146 -1.17 7.09 8.67
N TRP A 147 -1.04 7.46 7.40
CA TRP A 147 0.25 7.40 6.72
C TRP A 147 1.27 8.31 7.40
N ALA A 148 0.92 9.56 7.71
CA ALA A 148 1.80 10.49 8.41
C ALA A 148 2.23 9.96 9.79
N SER A 149 1.30 9.45 10.60
CA SER A 149 1.59 8.93 11.94
C SER A 149 2.34 7.58 11.94
N SER A 150 2.24 6.80 10.86
CA SER A 150 2.98 5.54 10.66
C SER A 150 4.17 5.67 9.71
N HIS A 151 4.52 6.89 9.32
CA HIS A 151 5.66 7.17 8.45
C HIS A 151 6.94 6.56 9.01
N LEU A 152 7.63 5.76 8.19
CA LEU A 152 8.87 5.09 8.59
C LEU A 152 10.02 5.62 7.73
N ALA A 153 10.69 6.67 8.20
CA ALA A 153 11.90 7.12 7.55
C ALA A 153 12.96 6.02 7.64
N LEU A 154 13.40 5.52 6.52
CA LEU A 154 14.61 4.72 6.45
C LEU A 154 15.82 5.64 6.64
N ALA A 155 16.90 5.13 7.23
CA ALA A 155 18.13 5.93 7.38
C ALA A 155 18.52 6.54 6.02
N PRO A 156 19.08 7.78 5.99
CA PRO A 156 19.52 8.37 4.73
C PRO A 156 20.44 7.43 3.97
N ALA A 157 20.18 7.27 2.67
CA ALA A 157 21.01 6.41 1.83
C ALA A 157 22.44 6.97 1.79
N PRO A 158 23.46 6.18 2.19
CA PRO A 158 24.85 6.62 2.02
C PRO A 158 25.14 6.73 0.51
N VAL A 159 26.10 7.57 0.17
CA VAL A 159 26.64 7.61 -1.20
C VAL A 159 27.46 6.34 -1.39
N VAL A 160 26.90 5.35 -2.08
CA VAL A 160 27.57 4.07 -2.33
C VAL A 160 27.73 3.84 -3.82
N ARG A 161 28.80 3.11 -4.18
CA ARG A 161 28.95 2.59 -5.53
C ARG A 161 28.02 1.37 -5.69
N PRO A 162 27.26 1.29 -6.81
CA PRO A 162 26.47 0.10 -7.09
C PRO A 162 27.30 -1.18 -7.08
N ALA A 163 26.73 -2.28 -6.61
CA ALA A 163 27.39 -3.58 -6.56
C ALA A 163 27.66 -4.18 -7.95
N ALA A 164 26.94 -3.72 -8.97
CA ALA A 164 27.11 -4.02 -10.39
C ALA A 164 26.63 -2.83 -11.23
N PRO A 165 26.83 -2.81 -12.56
CA PRO A 165 26.32 -1.76 -13.42
C PRO A 165 24.82 -1.52 -13.20
N ALA A 166 24.43 -0.26 -13.03
CA ALA A 166 23.06 0.11 -12.80
C ALA A 166 22.22 -0.04 -14.09
N SER A 167 20.98 -0.50 -13.95
CA SER A 167 20.05 -0.70 -15.06
C SER A 167 18.62 -0.34 -14.64
N ALA A 168 17.71 -0.28 -15.60
CA ALA A 168 16.29 -0.13 -15.33
C ALA A 168 15.61 -1.45 -14.92
N ASP A 169 16.27 -2.60 -15.07
CA ASP A 169 15.78 -3.92 -14.66
C ASP A 169 16.01 -4.14 -13.16
N PRO A 170 14.95 -4.35 -12.35
CA PRO A 170 15.09 -4.58 -10.91
C PRO A 170 15.57 -6.00 -10.55
N GLU A 171 15.45 -6.97 -11.45
CA GLU A 171 15.72 -8.39 -11.13
C GLU A 171 17.14 -8.66 -10.63
N PRO A 172 18.22 -8.09 -11.23
CA PRO A 172 19.58 -8.28 -10.71
C PRO A 172 19.76 -7.75 -9.28
N ALA A 173 19.14 -6.61 -8.95
CA ALA A 173 19.15 -6.05 -7.60
C ALA A 173 18.39 -6.96 -6.63
N LEU A 174 17.19 -7.41 -6.99
CA LEU A 174 16.35 -8.28 -6.16
C LEU A 174 17.02 -9.63 -5.87
N ARG A 175 17.69 -10.23 -6.86
CA ARG A 175 18.47 -11.48 -6.63
C ARG A 175 19.56 -11.32 -5.58
N ARG A 176 20.22 -10.17 -5.52
CA ARG A 176 21.21 -9.90 -4.46
C ARG A 176 20.55 -9.71 -3.09
N LEU A 177 19.38 -9.07 -3.08
CA LEU A 177 18.62 -8.79 -1.86
C LEU A 177 18.03 -10.05 -1.22
N HIS A 178 17.63 -11.06 -1.99
CA HIS A 178 17.15 -12.35 -1.46
C HIS A 178 18.20 -13.06 -0.59
N ALA A 179 19.47 -12.82 -0.83
CA ALA A 179 20.56 -13.41 -0.02
C ALA A 179 20.74 -12.71 1.36
N ALA A 180 20.11 -11.56 1.58
CA ALA A 180 20.27 -10.73 2.78
C ALA A 180 19.07 -10.82 3.74
N ALA A 181 18.26 -11.88 3.68
CA ALA A 181 17.05 -12.02 4.49
C ALA A 181 17.30 -11.83 5.99
N VAL A 182 16.56 -10.90 6.61
CA VAL A 182 16.64 -10.58 8.03
C VAL A 182 15.45 -11.21 8.75
N SER A 183 15.71 -12.13 9.70
CA SER A 183 14.67 -12.77 10.48
C SER A 183 14.68 -12.30 11.96
N GLY A 184 13.51 -12.29 12.60
CA GLY A 184 13.38 -12.26 14.06
C GLY A 184 13.09 -10.91 14.74
N ARG A 185 12.77 -9.84 13.99
CA ARG A 185 12.34 -8.55 14.56
C ARG A 185 11.03 -8.10 13.90
N GLY A 186 10.22 -7.28 14.60
CA GLY A 186 9.04 -6.67 13.97
C GLY A 186 9.41 -5.96 12.65
N VAL A 187 8.51 -5.96 11.68
CA VAL A 187 8.77 -5.49 10.30
C VAL A 187 9.46 -4.14 10.26
N ASP A 188 8.93 -3.13 10.94
CA ASP A 188 9.49 -1.77 10.92
C ASP A 188 10.93 -1.70 11.45
N LYS A 189 11.23 -2.45 12.52
CA LYS A 189 12.60 -2.52 13.07
C LYS A 189 13.57 -3.24 12.14
N ALA A 190 13.10 -4.28 11.45
CA ALA A 190 13.90 -4.99 10.45
C ALA A 190 14.22 -4.09 9.25
N LEU A 191 13.25 -3.32 8.77
CA LEU A 191 13.44 -2.36 7.68
C LEU A 191 14.45 -1.26 8.05
N GLN A 192 14.37 -0.71 9.26
CA GLN A 192 15.32 0.30 9.74
C GLN A 192 16.75 -0.25 9.87
N ALA A 193 16.89 -1.47 10.41
CA ALA A 193 18.19 -2.11 10.53
C ALA A 193 18.83 -2.37 9.16
N LEU A 194 18.04 -2.87 8.22
CA LEU A 194 18.49 -3.15 6.86
C LEU A 194 18.96 -1.89 6.12
N ALA A 195 18.28 -0.76 6.32
CA ALA A 195 18.63 0.50 5.70
C ALA A 195 20.00 1.08 6.17
N CYS A 196 20.60 0.51 7.21
CA CYS A 196 21.95 0.85 7.66
C CYS A 196 23.04 -0.05 7.02
N GLU A 197 22.64 -1.10 6.28
CA GLU A 197 23.56 -2.07 5.72
C GLU A 197 24.10 -1.59 4.36
N THR A 198 25.43 -1.42 4.26
CA THR A 198 26.08 -0.99 3.00
C THR A 198 25.79 -1.93 1.82
N ALA A 199 25.71 -3.24 2.07
CA ALA A 199 25.39 -4.22 1.04
C ALA A 199 23.96 -4.06 0.47
N PHE A 200 23.00 -3.67 1.33
CA PHE A 200 21.64 -3.34 0.92
C PHE A 200 21.65 -2.11 0.00
N GLU A 201 22.28 -1.02 0.41
CA GLU A 201 22.32 0.22 -0.36
C GLU A 201 23.07 0.03 -1.71
N GLN A 202 24.11 -0.79 -1.73
CA GLN A 202 24.81 -1.14 -2.98
C GLN A 202 23.91 -1.93 -3.95
N ALA A 203 23.03 -2.80 -3.45
CA ALA A 203 22.06 -3.51 -4.27
C ALA A 203 20.93 -2.58 -4.74
N VAL A 204 20.41 -1.73 -3.86
CA VAL A 204 19.40 -0.71 -4.20
C VAL A 204 19.91 0.22 -5.31
N ALA A 205 21.16 0.65 -5.24
CA ALA A 205 21.79 1.55 -6.22
C ALA A 205 21.97 0.89 -7.61
N MET A 206 21.75 -0.41 -7.78
CA MET A 206 21.76 -1.08 -9.08
C MET A 206 20.52 -0.77 -9.93
N LEU A 207 19.42 -0.27 -9.35
CA LEU A 207 18.26 0.14 -10.12
C LEU A 207 18.28 1.65 -10.39
N VAL A 208 18.14 2.02 -11.66
CA VAL A 208 17.81 3.38 -12.09
C VAL A 208 16.29 3.44 -12.30
N PRO A 209 15.52 4.07 -11.41
CA PRO A 209 14.08 4.14 -11.55
C PRO A 209 13.67 4.96 -12.78
N ASP A 210 12.78 4.39 -13.60
CA ASP A 210 12.22 5.03 -14.79
C ASP A 210 10.69 4.99 -14.78
N GLY A 211 10.05 5.46 -15.86
CA GLY A 211 8.59 5.47 -16.01
C GLY A 211 7.94 4.08 -16.01
N ASN A 212 8.69 3.02 -16.30
CA ASN A 212 8.20 1.65 -16.31
C ASN A 212 8.51 0.86 -15.03
N MET A 213 9.14 1.50 -14.04
CA MET A 213 9.56 0.82 -12.80
C MET A 213 8.37 0.13 -12.10
N VAL A 214 7.26 0.83 -11.89
CA VAL A 214 6.08 0.28 -11.19
C VAL A 214 5.54 -0.95 -11.92
N ARG A 215 5.44 -0.90 -13.25
CA ARG A 215 5.02 -2.05 -14.06
C ARG A 215 5.92 -3.27 -13.84
N ARG A 216 7.24 -3.09 -13.86
CA ARG A 216 8.19 -4.21 -13.63
C ARG A 216 8.10 -4.76 -12.22
N LEU A 217 8.02 -3.87 -11.21
CA LEU A 217 7.85 -4.28 -9.82
C LEU A 217 6.53 -5.01 -9.58
N SER A 218 5.45 -4.60 -10.27
CA SER A 218 4.14 -5.27 -10.17
C SER A 218 4.22 -6.74 -10.62
N ALA A 219 4.85 -7.00 -11.76
CA ALA A 219 4.98 -8.36 -12.28
C ALA A 219 5.82 -9.23 -11.32
N LEU A 220 6.94 -8.72 -10.83
CA LEU A 220 7.79 -9.42 -9.86
C LEU A 220 7.08 -9.66 -8.51
N ALA A 221 6.33 -8.68 -8.01
CA ALA A 221 5.54 -8.84 -6.79
C ALA A 221 4.41 -9.88 -6.96
N ALA A 222 3.78 -9.93 -8.13
CA ALA A 222 2.76 -10.94 -8.44
C ALA A 222 3.37 -12.35 -8.51
N GLN A 223 4.53 -12.51 -9.13
CA GLN A 223 5.29 -13.77 -9.14
C GLN A 223 5.66 -14.19 -7.71
N ALA A 224 6.22 -13.27 -6.94
CA ALA A 224 6.61 -13.51 -5.56
C ALA A 224 5.41 -13.94 -4.69
N TYR A 225 4.27 -13.27 -4.84
CA TYR A 225 3.07 -13.66 -4.10
C TYR A 225 2.50 -15.00 -4.59
N ALA A 226 2.42 -15.22 -5.90
CA ALA A 226 1.95 -16.50 -6.46
C ALA A 226 2.79 -17.68 -5.96
N ALA A 227 4.10 -17.51 -5.77
CA ALA A 227 4.99 -18.52 -5.22
C ALA A 227 4.83 -18.70 -3.70
N ASN A 228 4.70 -17.63 -2.93
CA ASN A 228 4.86 -17.65 -1.48
C ASN A 228 3.54 -17.55 -0.67
N GLY A 229 2.54 -16.79 -1.14
CA GLY A 229 1.28 -16.58 -0.43
C GLY A 229 1.39 -15.83 0.91
N THR A 230 2.54 -15.19 1.21
CA THR A 230 2.75 -14.54 2.51
C THR A 230 2.08 -13.16 2.59
N PRO A 231 1.69 -12.69 3.79
CA PRO A 231 1.10 -11.35 3.95
C PRO A 231 2.00 -10.22 3.45
N LEU A 232 3.32 -10.31 3.62
CA LEU A 232 4.26 -9.28 3.13
C LEU A 232 4.38 -9.30 1.60
N ALA A 233 4.36 -10.47 0.97
CA ALA A 233 4.31 -10.57 -0.49
C ALA A 233 3.01 -9.97 -1.05
N ALA A 234 1.86 -10.14 -0.36
CA ALA A 234 0.62 -9.47 -0.71
C ALA A 234 0.74 -7.94 -0.62
N GLN A 235 1.36 -7.43 0.45
CA GLN A 235 1.59 -6.00 0.62
C GLN A 235 2.47 -5.41 -0.50
N LEU A 236 3.53 -6.13 -0.91
CA LEU A 236 4.35 -5.75 -2.06
C LEU A 236 3.50 -5.57 -3.32
N LEU A 237 2.66 -6.55 -3.65
CA LEU A 237 1.82 -6.49 -4.85
C LEU A 237 0.77 -5.37 -4.78
N ILE A 238 0.04 -5.27 -3.67
CA ILE A 238 -1.00 -4.23 -3.51
C ILE A 238 -0.36 -2.83 -3.51
N SER A 239 0.85 -2.67 -2.94
CA SER A 239 1.55 -1.38 -2.95
C SER A 239 1.94 -0.89 -4.34
N THR A 240 2.21 -1.80 -5.30
CA THR A 240 2.49 -1.40 -6.69
C THR A 240 1.27 -0.81 -7.37
N GLN A 241 0.09 -1.38 -7.14
CA GLN A 241 -1.17 -0.81 -7.62
C GLN A 241 -1.47 0.53 -6.94
N ALA A 242 -1.16 0.66 -5.64
CA ALA A 242 -1.31 1.91 -4.92
C ALA A 242 -0.39 3.01 -5.49
N MET A 243 0.85 2.69 -5.84
CA MET A 243 1.76 3.62 -6.52
C MET A 243 1.23 4.04 -7.89
N ASP A 244 0.66 3.13 -8.68
CA ASP A 244 0.07 3.44 -9.99
C ASP A 244 -1.08 4.47 -9.87
N VAL A 245 -1.82 4.42 -8.76
CA VAL A 245 -2.89 5.36 -8.44
C VAL A 245 -2.38 6.72 -7.98
N LEU A 246 -1.31 6.75 -7.16
CA LEU A 246 -0.87 7.98 -6.49
C LEU A 246 0.20 8.77 -7.25
N LEU A 247 1.03 8.12 -8.07
CA LEU A 247 2.06 8.82 -8.87
C LEU A 247 1.53 9.96 -9.74
N PRO A 248 0.32 9.90 -10.33
CA PRO A 248 -0.23 11.04 -11.09
C PRO A 248 -0.45 12.32 -10.29
N PHE A 249 -0.41 12.26 -8.95
CA PHE A 249 -0.49 13.41 -8.06
C PHE A 249 0.88 13.94 -7.61
N VAL A 250 1.97 13.34 -8.06
CA VAL A 250 3.34 13.81 -7.79
C VAL A 250 3.79 14.68 -8.95
N ASP A 251 4.27 15.89 -8.65
CA ASP A 251 4.77 16.81 -9.65
C ASP A 251 6.01 16.25 -10.36
N GLU A 252 6.23 16.68 -11.60
CA GLU A 252 7.25 16.12 -12.50
C GLU A 252 8.67 16.19 -11.91
N ASP A 253 8.98 17.29 -11.24
CA ASP A 253 10.27 17.52 -10.58
C ASP A 253 10.52 16.59 -9.38
N ALA A 254 9.47 16.14 -8.70
CA ALA A 254 9.53 15.21 -7.57
C ALA A 254 9.41 13.72 -7.97
N LEU A 255 9.03 13.40 -9.21
CA LEU A 255 8.78 12.02 -9.65
C LEU A 255 10.01 11.09 -9.53
N ALA A 256 11.21 11.62 -9.82
CA ALA A 256 12.43 10.83 -9.75
C ALA A 256 12.73 10.40 -8.30
N ASP A 257 12.56 11.31 -7.35
CA ASP A 257 12.76 11.04 -5.93
C ASP A 257 11.66 10.12 -5.38
N ALA A 258 10.40 10.37 -5.72
CA ALA A 258 9.27 9.53 -5.35
C ALA A 258 9.46 8.05 -5.79
N ARG A 259 9.92 7.83 -7.01
CA ARG A 259 10.24 6.50 -7.53
C ARG A 259 11.42 5.87 -6.79
N ARG A 260 12.46 6.65 -6.48
CA ARG A 260 13.64 6.17 -5.73
C ARG A 260 13.26 5.76 -4.31
N ASP A 261 12.49 6.60 -3.62
CA ASP A 261 12.04 6.32 -2.24
C ASP A 261 11.16 5.08 -2.19
N TYR A 262 10.21 4.95 -3.12
CA TYR A 262 9.39 3.75 -3.22
C TYR A 262 10.21 2.50 -3.56
N TRP A 263 11.13 2.57 -4.52
CA TRP A 263 12.02 1.43 -4.85
C TRP A 263 12.80 0.96 -3.63
N ARG A 264 13.41 1.90 -2.89
CA ARG A 264 14.19 1.58 -1.69
C ARG A 264 13.33 0.89 -0.62
N ALA A 265 12.12 1.40 -0.38
CA ALA A 265 11.15 0.81 0.52
C ALA A 265 10.70 -0.59 0.07
N PHE A 266 10.42 -0.75 -1.24
CA PHE A 266 10.05 -2.03 -1.84
C PHE A 266 11.17 -3.07 -1.70
N ALA A 267 12.40 -2.70 -2.04
CA ALA A 267 13.58 -3.54 -1.90
C ALA A 267 13.80 -3.99 -0.44
N ALA A 268 13.65 -3.08 0.51
CA ALA A 268 13.74 -3.42 1.93
C ALA A 268 12.67 -4.42 2.36
N LEU A 269 11.42 -4.25 1.91
CA LEU A 269 10.34 -5.18 2.26
C LEU A 269 10.55 -6.56 1.60
N VAL A 270 11.14 -6.64 0.40
CA VAL A 270 11.52 -7.92 -0.24
C VAL A 270 12.48 -8.70 0.64
N CYS A 271 13.51 -8.05 1.22
CA CYS A 271 14.45 -8.69 2.13
C CYS A 271 13.76 -9.22 3.39
N VAL A 272 12.86 -8.43 3.98
CA VAL A 272 12.15 -8.81 5.21
C VAL A 272 11.09 -9.89 4.96
N ALA A 273 10.51 -9.93 3.76
CA ALA A 273 9.49 -10.91 3.39
C ALA A 273 10.04 -12.36 3.31
N GLY A 274 11.34 -12.54 3.17
CA GLY A 274 11.98 -13.86 3.13
C GLY A 274 11.40 -14.74 2.03
N LEU A 275 11.24 -14.19 0.83
CA LEU A 275 10.61 -14.88 -0.30
C LEU A 275 11.41 -16.11 -0.71
N ARG A 276 10.72 -17.17 -1.12
CA ARG A 276 11.29 -18.43 -1.56
C ARG A 276 10.89 -18.70 -3.00
N ASP A 277 11.73 -19.41 -3.72
CA ASP A 277 11.37 -19.93 -5.04
C ASP A 277 10.49 -21.16 -4.86
N ALA A 278 9.21 -21.01 -5.21
CA ALA A 278 8.26 -22.10 -5.23
C ALA A 278 7.39 -22.00 -6.51
N PRO A 279 6.91 -23.12 -7.04
CA PRO A 279 6.07 -23.10 -8.23
C PRO A 279 4.76 -22.35 -7.93
N PRO A 280 4.34 -21.43 -8.81
CA PRO A 280 3.05 -20.77 -8.69
C PRO A 280 1.91 -21.76 -8.96
N PRO A 281 0.68 -21.50 -8.48
CA PRO A 281 -0.48 -22.33 -8.79
C PRO A 281 -0.87 -22.20 -10.27
N GLU A 282 -1.57 -23.20 -10.79
CA GLU A 282 -2.23 -23.09 -12.08
C GLU A 282 -3.26 -21.96 -12.08
N PRO A 283 -3.21 -21.02 -13.04
CA PRO A 283 -4.09 -19.86 -13.05
C PRO A 283 -5.53 -20.27 -13.37
N ARG A 284 -6.49 -19.90 -12.51
CA ARG A 284 -7.92 -20.05 -12.79
C ARG A 284 -8.43 -18.91 -13.68
N SER A 285 -9.58 -19.12 -14.32
CA SER A 285 -10.22 -18.05 -15.11
C SER A 285 -10.71 -16.93 -14.21
N TRP A 286 -10.73 -15.68 -14.73
CA TRP A 286 -11.31 -14.55 -13.99
C TRP A 286 -12.78 -14.82 -13.58
N ARG A 287 -13.56 -15.50 -14.39
CA ARG A 287 -14.93 -15.89 -14.04
C ARG A 287 -14.96 -16.70 -12.74
N THR A 288 -14.10 -17.70 -12.62
CA THR A 288 -13.99 -18.55 -11.41
C THR A 288 -13.50 -17.75 -10.20
N ILE A 289 -12.48 -16.91 -10.40
CA ILE A 289 -11.92 -16.03 -9.36
C ILE A 289 -12.99 -15.07 -8.84
N LEU A 290 -13.75 -14.40 -9.73
CA LEU A 290 -14.77 -13.43 -9.36
C LEU A 290 -15.97 -14.05 -8.64
N LEU A 291 -16.33 -15.29 -8.95
CA LEU A 291 -17.35 -16.01 -8.17
C LEU A 291 -16.85 -16.29 -6.76
N ARG A 292 -15.61 -16.75 -6.64
CA ARG A 292 -15.05 -17.13 -5.33
C ARG A 292 -14.78 -15.95 -4.42
N VAL A 293 -14.28 -14.83 -4.95
CA VAL A 293 -13.92 -13.66 -4.14
C VAL A 293 -15.12 -13.00 -3.46
N ARG A 294 -16.33 -13.11 -4.03
CA ARG A 294 -17.56 -12.59 -3.41
C ARG A 294 -17.92 -13.30 -2.11
N GLU A 295 -17.45 -14.51 -1.92
CA GLU A 295 -17.59 -15.29 -0.69
C GLU A 295 -16.38 -15.12 0.26
N CYS A 296 -15.34 -14.43 -0.20
CA CYS A 296 -14.13 -14.21 0.56
C CYS A 296 -14.36 -13.26 1.73
N ARG A 297 -13.85 -13.61 2.90
CA ARG A 297 -14.01 -12.86 4.14
C ARG A 297 -12.74 -12.18 4.60
N ASP A 298 -11.63 -12.45 3.93
CA ASP A 298 -10.34 -11.79 4.17
C ASP A 298 -10.21 -10.54 3.29
N PRO A 299 -10.24 -9.33 3.86
CA PRO A 299 -10.11 -8.08 3.11
C PRO A 299 -8.79 -7.96 2.35
N ARG A 300 -7.71 -8.62 2.84
CA ARG A 300 -6.41 -8.60 2.14
C ARG A 300 -6.47 -9.40 0.86
N ALA A 301 -7.07 -10.58 0.90
CA ALA A 301 -7.27 -11.40 -0.29
C ALA A 301 -8.15 -10.67 -1.31
N VAL A 302 -9.21 -10.00 -0.86
CA VAL A 302 -10.08 -9.18 -1.72
C VAL A 302 -9.31 -8.03 -2.37
N CYS A 303 -8.54 -7.25 -1.59
CA CYS A 303 -7.69 -6.17 -2.12
C CYS A 303 -6.66 -6.69 -3.12
N LEU A 304 -6.06 -7.86 -2.85
CA LEU A 304 -5.07 -8.45 -3.74
C LEU A 304 -5.69 -8.85 -5.08
N VAL A 305 -6.86 -9.49 -5.08
CA VAL A 305 -7.57 -9.85 -6.32
C VAL A 305 -7.96 -8.62 -7.11
N ASP A 306 -8.44 -7.56 -6.45
CA ASP A 306 -8.75 -6.28 -7.08
C ASP A 306 -7.50 -5.64 -7.70
N SER A 307 -6.38 -5.64 -6.97
CA SER A 307 -5.09 -5.13 -7.47
C SER A 307 -4.60 -5.93 -8.69
N CYS A 308 -4.66 -7.26 -8.66
CA CYS A 308 -4.30 -8.10 -9.82
C CYS A 308 -5.13 -7.75 -11.05
N ARG A 309 -6.45 -7.56 -10.87
CA ARG A 309 -7.34 -7.21 -11.96
C ARG A 309 -7.09 -5.80 -12.51
N ALA A 310 -6.80 -4.84 -11.64
CA ALA A 310 -6.45 -3.48 -12.02
C ALA A 310 -5.13 -3.45 -12.80
N LEU A 311 -4.11 -4.15 -12.32
CA LEU A 311 -2.79 -4.23 -12.97
C LEU A 311 -2.85 -4.95 -14.32
N GLU A 312 -3.63 -6.04 -14.46
CA GLU A 312 -3.87 -6.67 -15.76
C GLU A 312 -4.52 -5.71 -16.75
N LYS A 313 -5.46 -4.89 -16.27
CA LYS A 313 -6.09 -3.86 -17.12
C LYS A 313 -5.12 -2.76 -17.55
N SER A 314 -4.23 -2.34 -16.64
CA SER A 314 -3.25 -1.29 -16.92
C SER A 314 -2.09 -1.76 -17.80
N TYR A 315 -1.61 -3.00 -17.57
CA TYR A 315 -0.35 -3.48 -18.14
C TYR A 315 -0.48 -4.63 -19.15
N GLY A 316 -1.70 -5.12 -19.36
CA GLY A 316 -1.99 -6.20 -20.30
C GLY A 316 -2.12 -7.57 -19.64
N ALA A 317 -2.68 -8.49 -20.41
CA ALA A 317 -2.93 -9.86 -19.97
C ALA A 317 -1.60 -10.62 -19.76
N ASP A 318 -1.40 -11.11 -18.54
CA ASP A 318 -0.32 -12.01 -18.16
C ASP A 318 -0.89 -13.05 -17.18
N PRO A 319 -0.53 -14.34 -17.33
CA PRO A 319 -0.95 -15.39 -16.39
C PRO A 319 -0.62 -15.08 -14.92
N VAL A 320 0.43 -14.33 -14.65
CA VAL A 320 0.91 -14.01 -13.30
C VAL A 320 -0.16 -13.33 -12.44
N TRP A 321 -0.99 -12.47 -13.02
CA TRP A 321 -2.07 -11.82 -12.29
C TRP A 321 -3.11 -12.81 -11.77
N ARG A 322 -3.49 -13.77 -12.62
CA ARG A 322 -4.44 -14.82 -12.26
C ARG A 322 -3.83 -15.88 -11.34
N GLN A 323 -2.53 -16.16 -11.47
CA GLN A 323 -1.80 -17.02 -10.54
C GLN A 323 -1.81 -16.43 -9.12
N ALA A 324 -1.48 -15.14 -8.98
CA ALA A 324 -1.52 -14.44 -7.70
C ALA A 324 -2.95 -14.40 -7.12
N ALA A 325 -3.96 -14.05 -7.93
CA ALA A 325 -5.35 -14.06 -7.51
C ALA A 325 -5.86 -15.47 -7.13
N THR A 326 -5.39 -16.52 -7.84
CA THR A 326 -5.70 -17.91 -7.49
C THR A 326 -5.08 -18.27 -6.14
N ARG A 327 -3.81 -17.93 -5.91
CA ARG A 327 -3.14 -18.16 -4.62
C ARG A 327 -3.91 -17.52 -3.46
N ALA A 328 -4.43 -16.31 -3.63
CA ALA A 328 -5.15 -15.58 -2.60
C ALA A 328 -6.46 -16.26 -2.13
N LEU A 329 -7.09 -17.06 -2.97
CA LEU A 329 -8.44 -17.59 -2.72
C LEU A 329 -8.49 -19.10 -2.49
N TRP A 330 -7.43 -19.84 -2.78
CA TRP A 330 -7.38 -21.32 -2.72
C TRP A 330 -6.20 -21.87 -1.89
N THR A 331 -5.58 -21.04 -1.04
CA THR A 331 -4.63 -21.47 0.02
C THR A 331 -5.23 -21.23 1.39
#